data_eebf28817433e4f2ebc4d9615d5ce2f4
#
_entry.id   eebf28817433e4f2ebc4d9615d5ce2f4
#
_cell.length_a   1.000
_cell.length_b   1.000
_cell.length_c   1.000
_cell.angle_alpha   90.00
_cell.angle_beta   90.00
_cell.angle_gamma   90.00
#
_symmetry.space_group_name_H-M   'P 1'
#
loop_
_entity.id
_entity.type
_entity.pdbx_description
1 polymer ?
#
loop_
_entity_poly.entity_id
_entity_poly.type
_entity_poly.pdbx_seq_one_letter_code
_entity_poly.pdbx_strand_id
1 'polypeptide(L)'
;MIMKRILYYIWILPLMLSGCEKDLMDYEGLEGVYFAVQWGDSWGSEKTWPYQPYTNVNFISLPGDTATLSVKVMATGPVKTYDRIFLVEVNPDSTDLTENVDYLPLTREGVIKAGESAAEVEVRLIRTDILQEKEQRLGLRLVANEYFSLAFPEWDALIGSHRTGPVYEHFDASLHTLRIADFMVEPKVWVGTAVSPYNGGYESGNWGAFSRKKLELICERFNLTYK
;
A
#
# COMPACT_ATOMS: atom_id res chain seq x y z
N MET A 1 -35.50 7.30 59.83
CA MET A 1 -35.98 6.63 58.62
C MET A 1 -35.05 6.87 57.43
N ILE A 2 -34.32 7.96 57.43
CA ILE A 2 -33.39 8.36 56.31
C ILE A 2 -32.09 7.54 56.32
N MET A 3 -31.48 7.25 57.45
CA MET A 3 -30.23 6.48 57.60
C MET A 3 -30.30 5.04 57.07
N LYS A 4 -31.44 4.36 57.19
CA LYS A 4 -31.63 3.00 56.66
C LYS A 4 -31.70 2.96 55.14
N ARG A 5 -32.15 4.03 54.48
CA ARG A 5 -32.21 4.13 53.02
C ARG A 5 -30.81 4.39 52.41
N ILE A 6 -29.95 5.13 53.10
CA ILE A 6 -28.57 5.41 52.66
C ILE A 6 -27.72 4.12 52.72
N LEU A 7 -27.96 3.25 53.71
CA LEU A 7 -27.24 1.97 53.85
C LEU A 7 -27.53 1.02 52.68
N TYR A 8 -28.74 1.04 52.12
CA TYR A 8 -29.09 0.22 50.94
C TYR A 8 -28.38 0.69 49.65
N TYR A 9 -28.16 2.00 49.48
CA TYR A 9 -27.44 2.52 48.31
C TYR A 9 -25.93 2.25 48.36
N ILE A 10 -25.34 2.16 49.55
CA ILE A 10 -23.93 1.83 49.76
C ILE A 10 -23.65 0.36 49.40
N TRP A 11 -24.61 -0.53 49.54
CA TRP A 11 -24.46 -1.96 49.19
C TRP A 11 -24.70 -2.24 47.71
N ILE A 12 -25.36 -1.37 46.99
CA ILE A 12 -25.63 -1.52 45.52
C ILE A 12 -24.47 -0.96 44.68
N LEU A 13 -23.69 -0.01 45.20
CA LEU A 13 -22.60 0.65 44.50
C LEU A 13 -21.46 -0.30 44.06
N PRO A 14 -21.01 -1.28 44.88
CA PRO A 14 -19.96 -2.22 44.43
C PRO A 14 -20.41 -3.24 43.37
N LEU A 15 -21.70 -3.48 43.22
CA LEU A 15 -22.20 -4.39 42.19
C LEU A 15 -22.15 -3.78 40.76
N MET A 16 -22.04 -2.46 40.63
CA MET A 16 -21.91 -1.80 39.35
C MET A 16 -20.46 -1.74 38.83
N LEU A 17 -19.48 -2.11 39.67
CA LEU A 17 -18.06 -2.09 39.34
C LEU A 17 -17.54 -3.45 38.88
N SER A 18 -18.35 -4.50 38.87
CA SER A 18 -18.05 -5.73 38.15
C SER A 18 -18.39 -5.53 36.68
N GLY A 19 -17.72 -4.57 36.03
CA GLY A 19 -17.62 -4.50 34.56
C GLY A 19 -17.06 -5.84 34.13
N CYS A 20 -17.75 -6.54 33.22
CA CYS A 20 -17.20 -7.66 32.51
C CYS A 20 -15.82 -7.25 31.95
N GLU A 21 -14.74 -7.63 32.59
CA GLU A 21 -13.50 -7.88 31.87
C GLU A 21 -13.84 -9.05 30.91
N LYS A 22 -14.30 -8.73 29.72
CA LYS A 22 -14.20 -9.68 28.64
C LYS A 22 -12.71 -9.88 28.49
N ASP A 23 -12.23 -11.06 28.84
CA ASP A 23 -10.92 -11.52 28.46
C ASP A 23 -10.81 -11.23 26.96
N LEU A 24 -9.92 -10.33 26.59
CA LEU A 24 -9.56 -10.12 25.20
C LEU A 24 -9.12 -11.50 24.72
N MET A 25 -9.83 -12.05 23.73
CA MET A 25 -9.42 -13.33 23.15
C MET A 25 -7.98 -13.18 22.72
N ASP A 26 -7.10 -13.99 23.31
CA ASP A 26 -5.71 -14.04 22.90
C ASP A 26 -5.65 -14.42 21.43
N TYR A 27 -4.75 -13.78 20.69
CA TYR A 27 -4.54 -14.10 19.30
C TYR A 27 -3.92 -15.49 19.18
N GLU A 28 -4.70 -16.45 18.66
CA GLU A 28 -4.27 -17.84 18.43
C GLU A 28 -3.80 -18.10 16.98
N GLY A 29 -3.78 -17.05 16.13
CA GLY A 29 -3.36 -17.16 14.74
C GLY A 29 -1.84 -17.26 14.57
N LEU A 30 -1.41 -17.67 13.39
CA LEU A 30 0.00 -17.68 13.02
C LEU A 30 0.54 -16.25 12.92
N GLU A 31 1.71 -16.00 13.49
CA GLU A 31 2.42 -14.75 13.29
C GLU A 31 2.96 -14.70 11.86
N GLY A 32 2.35 -13.89 11.05
CA GLY A 32 2.69 -13.71 9.64
C GLY A 32 3.27 -12.33 9.36
N VAL A 33 3.93 -12.21 8.23
CA VAL A 33 4.41 -10.95 7.68
C VAL A 33 3.88 -10.78 6.26
N TYR A 34 3.54 -9.54 5.89
CA TYR A 34 2.95 -9.21 4.59
C TYR A 34 3.28 -7.79 4.14
N PHE A 35 3.24 -7.54 2.84
CA PHE A 35 3.33 -6.19 2.29
C PHE A 35 2.01 -5.45 2.51
N ALA A 36 2.08 -4.34 3.24
CA ALA A 36 0.92 -3.55 3.65
C ALA A 36 0.82 -2.24 2.87
N VAL A 37 1.01 -2.31 1.56
CA VAL A 37 0.92 -1.13 0.70
C VAL A 37 -0.54 -0.86 0.36
N GLN A 38 -0.97 0.38 0.61
CA GLN A 38 -2.32 0.86 0.34
C GLN A 38 -2.24 2.12 -0.50
N TRP A 39 -2.99 2.14 -1.59
CA TRP A 39 -3.21 3.35 -2.37
C TRP A 39 -4.56 3.30 -3.08
N GLY A 40 -5.08 4.45 -3.41
CA GLY A 40 -6.39 4.60 -4.01
C GLY A 40 -6.61 5.98 -4.61
N ASP A 41 -7.87 6.36 -4.77
CA ASP A 41 -8.25 7.65 -5.35
C ASP A 41 -7.93 8.81 -4.40
N SER A 42 -7.74 9.99 -4.96
CA SER A 42 -7.37 11.23 -4.23
C SER A 42 -8.37 11.65 -3.15
N TRP A 43 -9.59 11.15 -3.19
CA TRP A 43 -10.65 11.42 -2.21
C TRP A 43 -10.57 10.54 -0.95
N GLY A 44 -9.73 9.54 -0.97
CA GLY A 44 -9.53 8.61 0.13
C GLY A 44 -8.33 8.95 0.99
N SER A 45 -8.13 8.11 1.97
CA SER A 45 -6.96 8.12 2.84
C SER A 45 -6.45 6.69 3.04
N GLU A 46 -5.28 6.52 3.63
CA GLU A 46 -4.72 5.19 3.94
C GLU A 46 -5.73 4.28 4.66
N LYS A 47 -6.63 4.83 5.48
CA LYS A 47 -7.67 4.06 6.18
C LYS A 47 -8.77 3.49 5.27
N THR A 48 -8.97 4.11 4.11
CA THR A 48 -10.04 3.76 3.16
C THR A 48 -9.50 3.15 1.87
N TRP A 49 -8.19 3.27 1.63
CA TRP A 49 -7.57 2.69 0.45
C TRP A 49 -7.43 1.18 0.59
N PRO A 50 -7.72 0.44 -0.49
CA PRO A 50 -7.50 -1.00 -0.51
C PRO A 50 -6.00 -1.33 -0.50
N TYR A 51 -5.68 -2.52 0.00
CA TYR A 51 -4.34 -3.10 -0.16
C TYR A 51 -4.07 -3.40 -1.63
N GLN A 52 -2.80 -3.22 -2.03
CA GLN A 52 -2.39 -3.28 -3.42
C GLN A 52 -1.21 -4.23 -3.61
N PRO A 53 -1.25 -5.10 -4.63
CA PRO A 53 -0.13 -6.00 -4.95
C PRO A 53 1.02 -5.32 -5.69
N TYR A 54 0.88 -4.03 -6.04
CA TYR A 54 1.91 -3.29 -6.76
C TYR A 54 1.91 -1.80 -6.40
N THR A 55 3.03 -1.14 -6.72
CA THR A 55 3.20 0.31 -6.67
C THR A 55 3.68 0.82 -8.02
N ASN A 56 3.03 1.86 -8.54
CA ASN A 56 3.49 2.55 -9.74
C ASN A 56 4.51 3.63 -9.39
N VAL A 57 5.63 3.63 -10.09
CA VAL A 57 6.71 4.59 -9.96
C VAL A 57 6.97 5.21 -11.32
N ASN A 58 6.81 6.51 -11.44
CA ASN A 58 7.11 7.21 -12.70
C ASN A 58 8.17 8.28 -12.49
N PHE A 59 9.34 8.09 -13.08
CA PHE A 59 10.47 9.00 -12.98
C PHE A 59 10.20 10.39 -13.57
N ILE A 60 9.24 10.53 -14.49
CA ILE A 60 8.81 11.85 -14.98
C ILE A 60 8.38 12.78 -13.82
N SER A 61 7.78 12.21 -12.78
CA SER A 61 7.29 12.96 -11.61
C SER A 61 8.33 13.12 -10.50
N LEU A 62 9.51 12.50 -10.65
CA LEU A 62 10.54 12.46 -9.64
C LEU A 62 11.76 13.29 -10.07
N PRO A 63 12.39 14.02 -9.15
CA PRO A 63 13.60 14.75 -9.46
C PRO A 63 14.82 13.81 -9.53
N GLY A 64 15.72 14.05 -10.50
CA GLY A 64 17.01 13.37 -10.58
C GLY A 64 16.95 11.95 -11.18
N ASP A 65 18.09 11.27 -11.09
CA ASP A 65 18.35 9.99 -11.75
C ASP A 65 18.23 8.80 -10.81
N THR A 66 17.83 9.02 -9.57
CA THR A 66 17.59 7.98 -8.57
C THR A 66 16.32 8.26 -7.79
N ALA A 67 15.63 7.21 -7.38
CA ALA A 67 14.47 7.29 -6.51
C ALA A 67 14.61 6.31 -5.36
N THR A 68 14.32 6.77 -4.14
CA THR A 68 14.21 5.92 -2.96
C THR A 68 12.74 5.77 -2.60
N LEU A 69 12.31 4.54 -2.46
CA LEU A 69 10.94 4.17 -2.12
C LEU A 69 10.92 3.37 -0.83
N SER A 70 9.92 3.62 -0.01
CA SER A 70 9.60 2.82 1.18
C SER A 70 8.41 1.92 0.90
N VAL A 71 8.61 0.62 1.02
CA VAL A 71 7.54 -0.38 0.89
C VAL A 71 7.18 -0.87 2.28
N LYS A 72 5.96 -0.60 2.70
CA LYS A 72 5.48 -0.94 4.04
C LYS A 72 5.27 -2.44 4.20
N VAL A 73 5.79 -2.98 5.29
CA VAL A 73 5.62 -4.36 5.74
C VAL A 73 4.95 -4.36 7.10
N MET A 74 3.98 -5.23 7.31
CA MET A 74 3.32 -5.39 8.62
C MET A 74 3.34 -6.83 9.08
N ALA A 75 3.33 -7.01 10.40
CA ALA A 75 3.15 -8.29 11.05
C ALA A 75 1.73 -8.46 11.56
N THR A 76 1.23 -9.70 11.52
CA THR A 76 0.01 -10.09 12.24
C THR A 76 0.34 -10.57 13.64
N GLY A 77 -0.69 -10.63 14.48
CA GLY A 77 -0.54 -11.05 15.86
C GLY A 77 -0.23 -9.91 16.83
N PRO A 78 0.02 -10.24 18.10
CA PRO A 78 0.27 -9.25 19.12
C PRO A 78 1.63 -8.56 18.93
N VAL A 79 1.67 -7.29 19.31
CA VAL A 79 2.91 -6.53 19.36
C VAL A 79 3.85 -7.15 20.39
N LYS A 80 5.13 -7.32 20.04
CA LYS A 80 6.14 -7.93 20.92
C LYS A 80 7.00 -6.89 21.60
N THR A 81 7.57 -7.27 22.72
CA THR A 81 8.50 -6.43 23.50
C THR A 81 9.96 -6.56 23.07
N TYR A 82 10.21 -7.25 21.95
CA TYR A 82 11.53 -7.46 21.34
C TYR A 82 11.48 -7.24 19.84
N ASP A 83 12.64 -6.97 19.26
CA ASP A 83 12.81 -6.78 17.83
C ASP A 83 12.61 -8.11 17.08
N ARG A 84 11.92 -8.07 15.94
CA ARG A 84 11.68 -9.24 15.08
C ARG A 84 12.23 -8.98 13.68
N ILE A 85 13.10 -9.85 13.22
CA ILE A 85 13.68 -9.75 11.88
C ILE A 85 12.71 -10.37 10.88
N PHE A 86 12.45 -9.69 9.76
CA PHE A 86 11.82 -10.26 8.58
C PHE A 86 12.78 -10.28 7.41
N LEU A 87 12.55 -11.19 6.48
CA LEU A 87 13.40 -11.36 5.30
C LEU A 87 12.66 -10.94 4.04
N VAL A 88 13.35 -10.19 3.18
CA VAL A 88 12.85 -9.75 1.87
C VAL A 88 13.90 -10.03 0.81
N GLU A 89 13.45 -10.45 -0.37
CA GLU A 89 14.30 -10.74 -1.52
C GLU A 89 13.66 -10.19 -2.79
N VAL A 90 14.47 -10.00 -3.82
CA VAL A 90 13.98 -9.77 -5.17
C VAL A 90 13.32 -11.06 -5.69
N ASN A 91 12.09 -10.93 -6.20
CA ASN A 91 11.39 -12.04 -6.84
C ASN A 91 11.74 -12.09 -8.32
N PRO A 92 12.54 -13.08 -8.77
CA PRO A 92 12.97 -13.17 -10.16
C PRO A 92 11.81 -13.39 -11.14
N ASP A 93 10.72 -14.02 -10.72
CA ASP A 93 9.57 -14.32 -11.58
C ASP A 93 8.78 -13.07 -12.00
N SER A 94 8.95 -11.97 -11.26
CA SER A 94 8.29 -10.68 -11.52
C SER A 94 9.29 -9.51 -11.66
N THR A 95 10.55 -9.79 -12.00
CA THR A 95 11.61 -8.79 -12.14
C THR A 95 12.16 -8.79 -13.55
N ASP A 96 12.12 -7.62 -14.20
CA ASP A 96 12.68 -7.37 -15.51
C ASP A 96 14.01 -6.59 -15.42
N LEU A 97 14.36 -6.09 -14.24
CA LEU A 97 15.47 -5.19 -13.96
C LEU A 97 16.74 -5.92 -13.50
N THR A 98 17.89 -5.26 -13.70
CA THR A 98 19.21 -5.78 -13.34
C THR A 98 19.78 -5.03 -12.13
N GLU A 99 20.23 -5.79 -11.13
CA GLU A 99 20.87 -5.22 -9.93
C GLU A 99 22.19 -4.49 -10.30
N ASN A 100 22.45 -3.37 -9.64
CA ASN A 100 23.55 -2.43 -9.89
C ASN A 100 23.50 -1.70 -11.24
N VAL A 101 22.45 -1.91 -12.04
CA VAL A 101 22.17 -1.17 -13.27
C VAL A 101 20.91 -0.34 -13.11
N ASP A 102 19.81 -0.99 -12.77
CA ASP A 102 18.49 -0.37 -12.70
C ASP A 102 18.03 -0.14 -11.24
N TYR A 103 18.61 -0.85 -10.29
CA TYR A 103 18.39 -0.66 -8.86
C TYR A 103 19.63 -1.05 -8.04
N LEU A 104 19.75 -0.47 -6.84
CA LEU A 104 20.82 -0.83 -5.90
C LEU A 104 20.45 -2.09 -5.11
N PRO A 105 21.47 -2.86 -4.63
CA PRO A 105 21.23 -4.07 -3.86
C PRO A 105 20.24 -3.85 -2.72
N LEU A 106 19.26 -4.76 -2.63
CA LEU A 106 18.26 -4.74 -1.59
C LEU A 106 18.85 -5.21 -0.25
N THR A 107 18.56 -4.49 0.84
CA THR A 107 18.85 -5.00 2.18
C THR A 107 17.90 -6.16 2.49
N ARG A 108 18.46 -7.37 2.63
CA ARG A 108 17.67 -8.60 2.80
C ARG A 108 16.91 -8.66 4.13
N GLU A 109 17.44 -8.06 5.17
CA GLU A 109 16.88 -8.11 6.51
C GLU A 109 16.27 -6.77 6.88
N GLY A 110 14.97 -6.80 7.23
CA GLY A 110 14.30 -5.68 7.86
C GLY A 110 13.96 -6.02 9.31
N VAL A 111 13.66 -5.01 10.12
CA VAL A 111 13.40 -5.19 11.55
C VAL A 111 12.11 -4.49 11.93
N ILE A 112 11.15 -5.26 12.43
CA ILE A 112 10.00 -4.72 13.17
C ILE A 112 10.42 -4.56 14.62
N LYS A 113 10.52 -3.31 15.06
CA LYS A 113 11.02 -2.95 16.39
C LYS A 113 10.09 -3.40 17.51
N ALA A 114 10.65 -3.58 18.70
CA ALA A 114 9.88 -3.80 19.92
C ALA A 114 8.83 -2.71 20.09
N GLY A 115 7.59 -3.09 20.35
CA GLY A 115 6.46 -2.17 20.44
C GLY A 115 5.80 -1.79 19.13
N GLU A 116 6.33 -2.25 17.97
CA GLU A 116 5.82 -1.93 16.64
C GLU A 116 5.20 -3.16 15.95
N SER A 117 4.29 -2.90 15.03
CA SER A 117 3.66 -3.92 14.17
C SER A 117 4.05 -3.73 12.69
N ALA A 118 4.80 -2.71 12.35
CA ALA A 118 5.17 -2.36 10.98
C ALA A 118 6.63 -1.96 10.87
N ALA A 119 7.17 -2.09 9.65
CA ALA A 119 8.47 -1.59 9.24
C ALA A 119 8.42 -1.23 7.75
N GLU A 120 9.52 -0.72 7.21
CA GLU A 120 9.64 -0.36 5.79
C GLU A 120 10.84 -1.05 5.16
N VAL A 121 10.68 -1.44 3.91
CA VAL A 121 11.77 -1.89 3.04
C VAL A 121 12.14 -0.74 2.13
N GLU A 122 13.39 -0.28 2.21
CA GLU A 122 13.91 0.74 1.33
C GLU A 122 14.38 0.12 0.02
N VAL A 123 13.86 0.63 -1.10
CA VAL A 123 14.23 0.24 -2.46
C VAL A 123 14.78 1.47 -3.19
N ARG A 124 15.97 1.35 -3.73
CA ARG A 124 16.64 2.43 -4.47
C ARG A 124 16.71 2.10 -5.94
N LEU A 125 15.97 2.85 -6.74
CA LEU A 125 15.88 2.72 -8.20
C LEU A 125 16.83 3.68 -8.88
N ILE A 126 17.34 3.26 -10.03
CA ILE A 126 18.19 4.07 -10.92
C ILE A 126 17.40 4.32 -12.21
N ARG A 127 17.39 5.57 -12.64
CA ARG A 127 16.76 5.98 -13.90
C ARG A 127 17.61 5.54 -15.07
N THR A 128 17.07 4.71 -15.94
CA THR A 128 17.75 4.18 -17.12
C THR A 128 16.93 4.39 -18.39
N ASP A 129 17.57 4.39 -19.55
CA ASP A 129 16.93 4.70 -20.83
C ASP A 129 15.81 3.72 -21.18
N ILE A 130 15.92 2.46 -20.74
CA ILE A 130 14.88 1.44 -20.98
C ILE A 130 13.52 1.84 -20.40
N LEU A 131 13.51 2.61 -19.32
CA LEU A 131 12.29 3.09 -18.66
C LEU A 131 11.53 4.10 -19.52
N GLN A 132 12.19 4.75 -20.47
CA GLN A 132 11.56 5.66 -21.43
C GLN A 132 10.84 4.90 -22.55
N GLU A 133 11.22 3.68 -22.81
CA GLU A 133 10.65 2.85 -23.88
C GLU A 133 9.45 2.05 -23.38
N LYS A 134 9.58 1.41 -22.22
CA LYS A 134 8.55 0.52 -21.64
C LYS A 134 8.61 0.48 -20.13
N GLU A 135 7.47 0.17 -19.53
CA GLU A 135 7.39 -0.14 -18.10
C GLU A 135 8.25 -1.38 -17.79
N GLN A 136 9.00 -1.29 -16.70
CA GLN A 136 9.80 -2.39 -16.15
C GLN A 136 9.27 -2.75 -14.77
N ARG A 137 9.54 -3.97 -14.31
CA ARG A 137 9.07 -4.48 -13.02
C ARG A 137 10.24 -4.87 -12.13
N LEU A 138 10.10 -4.54 -10.84
CA LEU A 138 10.93 -5.08 -9.78
C LEU A 138 10.02 -5.77 -8.76
N GLY A 139 10.02 -7.08 -8.76
CA GLY A 139 9.28 -7.90 -7.81
C GLY A 139 10.02 -8.03 -6.50
N LEU A 140 9.29 -7.92 -5.40
CA LEU A 140 9.75 -8.20 -4.04
C LEU A 140 8.99 -9.40 -3.50
N ARG A 141 9.65 -10.23 -2.70
CA ARG A 141 9.01 -11.31 -1.96
C ARG A 141 9.50 -11.34 -0.53
N LEU A 142 8.61 -11.59 0.39
CA LEU A 142 8.94 -11.93 1.77
C LEU A 142 9.33 -13.41 1.85
N VAL A 143 10.17 -13.74 2.81
CA VAL A 143 10.62 -15.11 3.05
C VAL A 143 10.32 -15.48 4.49
N ALA A 144 9.73 -16.66 4.70
CA ALA A 144 9.47 -17.17 6.05
C ALA A 144 10.77 -17.36 6.83
N ASN A 145 10.71 -17.11 8.12
CA ASN A 145 11.83 -17.32 9.03
C ASN A 145 11.34 -17.78 10.41
N GLU A 146 12.19 -17.77 11.42
CA GLU A 146 11.84 -18.17 12.78
C GLU A 146 10.80 -17.26 13.48
N TYR A 147 10.67 -16.00 13.04
CA TYR A 147 9.72 -15.04 13.62
C TYR A 147 8.39 -15.01 12.88
N PHE A 148 8.41 -15.25 11.56
CA PHE A 148 7.25 -15.03 10.70
C PHE A 148 7.01 -16.16 9.71
N SER A 149 5.75 -16.56 9.63
CA SER A 149 5.23 -17.39 8.53
C SER A 149 4.71 -16.53 7.39
N LEU A 150 4.53 -17.13 6.21
CA LEU A 150 3.81 -16.54 5.09
C LEU A 150 2.37 -17.08 5.09
N ALA A 151 1.57 -16.58 6.01
CA ALA A 151 0.24 -17.12 6.30
C ALA A 151 -0.87 -16.68 5.33
N PHE A 152 -0.53 -15.81 4.35
CA PHE A 152 -1.51 -15.18 3.46
C PHE A 152 -1.17 -15.37 1.98
N PRO A 153 -1.15 -16.63 1.47
CA PRO A 153 -0.88 -16.87 0.05
C PRO A 153 -1.98 -16.34 -0.85
N GLU A 154 -3.18 -16.16 -0.30
CA GLU A 154 -4.32 -15.55 -0.98
C GLU A 154 -4.94 -14.51 -0.06
N TRP A 155 -4.85 -13.27 -0.46
CA TRP A 155 -5.49 -12.17 0.22
C TRP A 155 -6.83 -11.88 -0.42
N ASP A 156 -7.91 -12.12 0.32
CA ASP A 156 -9.24 -11.70 -0.09
C ASP A 156 -9.50 -10.27 0.34
N ALA A 157 -9.74 -9.40 -0.63
CA ALA A 157 -10.15 -8.05 -0.30
C ALA A 157 -11.50 -8.08 0.40
N LEU A 158 -11.60 -7.42 1.57
CA LEU A 158 -12.85 -7.29 2.28
C LEU A 158 -13.92 -6.66 1.36
N ILE A 159 -15.00 -7.39 1.14
CA ILE A 159 -16.17 -6.90 0.40
C ILE A 159 -16.92 -5.96 1.34
N GLY A 160 -16.98 -4.71 1.00
CA GLY A 160 -17.85 -3.78 1.72
C GLY A 160 -17.28 -2.37 1.85
N SER A 161 -18.16 -1.46 1.69
CA SER A 161 -18.25 -0.03 2.01
C SER A 161 -16.95 0.78 2.10
N HIS A 162 -16.92 1.85 1.35
CA HIS A 162 -15.96 2.97 1.45
C HIS A 162 -14.55 2.71 0.91
N ARG A 163 -14.42 1.96 -0.18
CA ARG A 163 -13.17 1.84 -0.89
C ARG A 163 -13.03 2.94 -1.92
N THR A 164 -11.92 3.63 -1.85
CA THR A 164 -11.56 4.66 -2.82
C THR A 164 -10.38 4.15 -3.63
N GLY A 165 -10.65 3.54 -4.79
CA GLY A 165 -9.65 3.05 -5.71
C GLY A 165 -9.90 1.63 -6.23
N PRO A 166 -9.06 1.14 -7.15
CA PRO A 166 -9.17 -0.21 -7.70
C PRO A 166 -8.93 -1.26 -6.61
N VAL A 167 -9.76 -2.31 -6.62
CA VAL A 167 -9.66 -3.42 -5.68
C VAL A 167 -9.19 -4.65 -6.43
N TYR A 168 -8.13 -5.28 -5.94
CA TYR A 168 -7.66 -6.59 -6.38
C TYR A 168 -8.21 -7.62 -5.40
N GLU A 169 -9.10 -8.49 -5.88
CA GLU A 169 -9.85 -9.42 -5.04
C GLU A 169 -8.97 -10.54 -4.49
N HIS A 170 -8.01 -10.98 -5.29
CA HIS A 170 -7.12 -12.09 -4.91
C HIS A 170 -5.67 -11.74 -5.27
N PHE A 171 -4.78 -11.82 -4.30
CA PHE A 171 -3.34 -11.69 -4.50
C PHE A 171 -2.57 -12.27 -3.32
N ASP A 172 -1.32 -12.68 -3.56
CA ASP A 172 -0.40 -13.12 -2.51
C ASP A 172 0.20 -11.89 -1.81
N ALA A 173 -0.13 -11.70 -0.54
CA ALA A 173 0.34 -10.56 0.24
C ALA A 173 1.82 -10.66 0.64
N SER A 174 2.47 -11.79 0.41
CA SER A 174 3.93 -11.93 0.54
C SER A 174 4.71 -11.42 -0.67
N LEU A 175 4.01 -11.07 -1.76
CA LEU A 175 4.57 -10.55 -3.00
C LEU A 175 4.17 -9.09 -3.21
N HIS A 176 5.10 -8.29 -3.72
CA HIS A 176 4.82 -6.91 -4.12
C HIS A 176 5.64 -6.53 -5.34
N THR A 177 5.04 -5.84 -6.31
CA THR A 177 5.72 -5.47 -7.55
C THR A 177 5.78 -3.95 -7.70
N LEU A 178 6.97 -3.40 -7.87
CA LEU A 178 7.16 -2.04 -8.33
C LEU A 178 7.07 -2.03 -9.86
N ARG A 179 6.18 -1.21 -10.42
CA ARG A 179 6.03 -0.96 -11.86
C ARG A 179 6.62 0.39 -12.16
N ILE A 180 7.70 0.39 -12.91
CA ILE A 180 8.60 1.53 -13.04
C ILE A 180 8.60 2.00 -14.50
N ALA A 181 8.38 3.28 -14.69
CA ALA A 181 8.37 3.92 -16.01
C ALA A 181 9.02 5.30 -15.95
N ASP A 182 9.44 5.80 -17.11
CA ASP A 182 9.94 7.17 -17.31
C ASP A 182 9.31 7.77 -18.56
N PHE A 183 8.00 7.62 -18.70
CA PHE A 183 7.27 8.18 -19.82
C PHE A 183 5.85 8.57 -19.42
N MET A 184 5.30 9.52 -20.17
CA MET A 184 3.91 9.93 -20.00
C MET A 184 2.97 8.80 -20.40
N VAL A 185 2.09 8.40 -19.49
CA VAL A 185 0.99 7.49 -19.74
C VAL A 185 -0.27 8.26 -20.11
N GLU A 186 -1.26 7.58 -20.69
CA GLU A 186 -2.54 8.22 -21.02
C GLU A 186 -3.23 8.74 -19.75
N PRO A 187 -3.46 10.07 -19.64
CA PRO A 187 -4.22 10.61 -18.52
C PRO A 187 -5.67 10.13 -18.54
N LYS A 188 -6.26 9.87 -17.38
CA LYS A 188 -7.67 9.45 -17.26
C LYS A 188 -8.64 10.39 -17.99
N VAL A 189 -8.33 11.68 -18.02
CA VAL A 189 -9.14 12.70 -18.70
C VAL A 189 -9.02 12.70 -20.23
N TRP A 190 -8.03 11.97 -20.79
CA TRP A 190 -7.80 11.96 -22.23
C TRP A 190 -8.95 11.37 -23.03
N VAL A 191 -9.53 10.30 -22.54
CA VAL A 191 -10.66 9.59 -23.15
C VAL A 191 -12.03 10.21 -22.85
N GLY A 192 -12.07 11.35 -22.19
CA GLY A 192 -13.35 12.01 -21.89
C GLY A 192 -14.19 11.26 -20.86
N THR A 193 -13.58 10.73 -19.82
CA THR A 193 -14.26 10.03 -18.72
C THR A 193 -14.85 10.96 -17.67
N ALA A 194 -14.68 12.27 -17.81
CA ALA A 194 -15.36 13.24 -16.95
C ALA A 194 -16.85 13.25 -17.27
N VAL A 195 -17.64 12.58 -16.44
CA VAL A 195 -19.10 12.72 -16.48
C VAL A 195 -19.42 14.14 -16.00
N SER A 196 -20.05 14.94 -16.85
CA SER A 196 -20.55 16.24 -16.44
C SER A 196 -21.59 16.04 -15.33
N PRO A 197 -21.41 16.65 -14.14
CA PRO A 197 -22.36 16.53 -13.04
C PRO A 197 -23.75 17.13 -13.36
N TYR A 198 -23.85 17.88 -14.45
CA TYR A 198 -25.07 18.60 -14.81
C TYR A 198 -25.92 17.88 -15.86
N ASN A 199 -25.35 17.06 -16.71
CA ASN A 199 -26.08 16.44 -17.82
C ASN A 199 -25.82 14.95 -18.01
N GLY A 200 -24.98 14.34 -17.18
CA GLY A 200 -24.63 12.93 -17.29
C GLY A 200 -23.90 12.54 -18.58
N GLY A 201 -23.55 13.52 -19.42
CA GLY A 201 -22.83 13.29 -20.66
C GLY A 201 -21.34 13.17 -20.42
N TYR A 202 -20.69 12.30 -21.15
CA TYR A 202 -19.25 12.26 -21.23
C TYR A 202 -18.78 13.39 -22.14
N GLU A 203 -17.79 14.17 -21.71
CA GLU A 203 -17.06 14.99 -22.63
C GLU A 203 -16.27 14.01 -23.53
N SER A 204 -16.71 13.88 -24.78
CA SER A 204 -16.01 13.05 -25.74
C SER A 204 -14.59 13.56 -25.90
N GLY A 205 -13.61 12.66 -25.83
CA GLY A 205 -12.21 12.96 -25.96
C GLY A 205 -11.89 13.76 -27.21
N ASN A 206 -11.82 15.08 -27.07
CA ASN A 206 -11.52 16.02 -28.16
C ASN A 206 -10.11 15.86 -28.70
N TRP A 207 -9.28 15.07 -28.01
CA TRP A 207 -7.87 14.87 -28.35
C TRP A 207 -7.61 13.71 -29.30
N GLY A 208 -8.63 12.88 -29.61
CA GLY A 208 -8.49 11.65 -30.41
C GLY A 208 -7.63 10.60 -29.71
N ALA A 209 -7.10 9.63 -30.45
CA ALA A 209 -6.26 8.59 -29.88
C ALA A 209 -5.04 9.17 -29.16
N PHE A 210 -4.76 8.60 -27.97
CA PHE A 210 -3.60 8.99 -27.17
C PHE A 210 -2.30 8.72 -27.93
N SER A 211 -1.34 9.64 -27.79
CA SER A 211 0.06 9.37 -28.03
C SER A 211 0.92 10.24 -27.12
N ARG A 212 2.02 9.71 -26.65
CA ARG A 212 2.99 10.43 -25.81
C ARG A 212 3.38 11.75 -26.43
N LYS A 213 3.68 11.75 -27.74
CA LYS A 213 4.07 12.95 -28.48
C LYS A 213 3.02 14.06 -28.45
N LYS A 214 1.73 13.69 -28.53
CA LYS A 214 0.65 14.67 -28.38
C LYS A 214 0.62 15.27 -26.98
N LEU A 215 0.77 14.45 -25.94
CA LEU A 215 0.76 14.91 -24.55
C LEU A 215 1.98 15.80 -24.27
N GLU A 216 3.16 15.44 -24.73
CA GLU A 216 4.38 16.27 -24.64
C GLU A 216 4.15 17.65 -25.27
N LEU A 217 3.64 17.70 -26.50
CA LEU A 217 3.34 18.94 -27.20
C LEU A 217 2.29 19.80 -26.48
N ILE A 218 1.29 19.18 -25.85
CA ILE A 218 0.29 19.88 -25.04
C ILE A 218 0.95 20.47 -23.81
N CYS A 219 1.73 19.68 -23.07
CA CYS A 219 2.44 20.13 -21.88
C CYS A 219 3.39 21.29 -22.23
N GLU A 220 4.15 21.18 -23.32
CA GLU A 220 5.04 22.23 -23.81
C GLU A 220 4.25 23.50 -24.20
N ARG A 221 3.20 23.34 -25.01
CA ARG A 221 2.41 24.47 -25.52
C ARG A 221 1.72 25.28 -24.42
N PHE A 222 1.22 24.62 -23.38
CA PHE A 222 0.46 25.23 -22.30
C PHE A 222 1.27 25.39 -21.01
N ASN A 223 2.57 25.11 -21.05
CA ASN A 223 3.47 25.17 -19.89
C ASN A 223 2.92 24.36 -18.69
N LEU A 224 2.43 23.15 -18.98
CA LEU A 224 1.87 22.24 -17.99
C LEU A 224 2.95 21.27 -17.51
N THR A 225 2.91 20.95 -16.22
CA THR A 225 3.73 19.88 -15.66
C THR A 225 2.90 18.59 -15.60
N TYR A 226 3.44 17.52 -16.15
CA TYR A 226 2.84 16.19 -16.00
C TYR A 226 2.98 15.74 -14.52
N LYS A 227 1.87 15.33 -13.91
CA LYS A 227 1.82 14.83 -12.52
C LYS A 227 1.07 13.51 -12.47
#